data_77edd39ee354f9f1c0325156c8ba1552
#
_entry.id   77edd39ee354f9f1c0325156c8ba1552
#
_cell.length_a   1.000
_cell.length_b   1.000
_cell.length_c   1.000
_cell.angle_alpha   90.00
_cell.angle_beta   90.00
_cell.angle_gamma   90.00
#
_symmetry.space_group_name_H-M   'P 1'
#
loop_
_entity.id
_entity.type
_entity.pdbx_description
1 polymer ?
#
loop_
_entity_poly.entity_id
_entity_poly.type
_entity_poly.pdbx_seq_one_letter_code
_entity_poly.pdbx_strand_id
1 'polypeptide(L)'
;MSKGIDYFFGLGSVTYYVSLSLGKMSSGGGGAISLLKKSPLRFAKIVLAKCKCIKEGRELKPKDIFKLKGFMVAGTDNACYKDDLEELWGIRPMEIFAGTEPTCIGTETWSRNGLYFFPDACFYEFIPSDEMEKNLADSSYQPRTVLINEVEEGMSYELVISVLKGGAFMRYRVGDMYQCIDLKNKDENIKLPRFKYLDRVPNVIDIGGFTRITENSIDQVVKLSGLKITNYIAKKEFNHNNRPYLHLYVEMDPHAQITQAISIEILREQLSIYFKYVDQDYQDLKKILGIDPLKITIIKAGTFAYYEKNHSHKIKKINPPTLEINELLTIQDQDYRVEMGGRLYE
;
A
#
# COMPACT_ATOMS: atom_id res chain seq x y z
N MET A 1 25.83 11.08 7.76
CA MET A 1 26.21 10.68 9.14
C MET A 1 27.13 11.67 9.87
N SER A 2 28.04 12.40 9.21
CA SER A 2 29.01 13.29 9.89
C SER A 2 28.41 14.46 10.65
N LYS A 3 27.26 14.98 10.24
CA LYS A 3 26.61 16.17 10.87
C LYS A 3 25.46 15.86 11.84
N GLY A 4 24.91 14.63 11.85
CA GLY A 4 23.70 14.27 12.58
C GLY A 4 22.44 14.54 11.78
N ILE A 5 21.33 14.14 12.37
CA ILE A 5 19.98 14.34 11.82
C ILE A 5 19.12 14.83 12.98
N ASP A 6 18.59 16.05 12.88
CA ASP A 6 17.65 16.63 13.85
C ASP A 6 16.21 16.42 13.38
N TYR A 7 15.98 16.51 12.07
CA TYR A 7 14.68 16.35 11.44
C TYR A 7 14.77 15.33 10.33
N PHE A 8 13.80 14.46 10.24
CA PHE A 8 13.71 13.46 9.19
C PHE A 8 12.32 13.51 8.52
N PHE A 9 12.34 13.46 7.19
CA PHE A 9 11.15 13.36 6.36
C PHE A 9 11.38 12.31 5.28
N GLY A 10 10.40 11.44 5.04
CA GLY A 10 10.48 10.41 4.00
C GLY A 10 9.18 9.64 3.80
N LEU A 11 9.18 8.72 2.85
CA LEU A 11 8.10 7.76 2.70
C LEU A 11 8.16 6.75 3.86
N GLY A 12 7.01 6.45 4.47
CA GLY A 12 6.95 5.59 5.65
C GLY A 12 7.57 4.21 5.43
N SER A 13 7.19 3.55 4.35
CA SER A 13 7.72 2.24 3.95
C SER A 13 9.24 2.28 3.72
N VAL A 14 9.73 3.23 2.90
CA VAL A 14 11.18 3.39 2.63
C VAL A 14 11.95 3.65 3.91
N THR A 15 11.44 4.57 4.73
CA THR A 15 12.07 4.93 6.00
C THR A 15 12.23 3.72 6.91
N TYR A 16 11.21 2.86 6.97
CA TYR A 16 11.26 1.63 7.75
C TYR A 16 12.38 0.69 7.26
N TYR A 17 12.42 0.35 5.98
CA TYR A 17 13.42 -0.59 5.46
C TYR A 17 14.84 -0.02 5.47
N VAL A 18 15.01 1.27 5.19
CA VAL A 18 16.31 1.95 5.36
C VAL A 18 16.75 1.90 6.83
N SER A 19 15.82 2.07 7.78
CA SER A 19 16.14 2.00 9.22
C SER A 19 16.61 0.62 9.65
N LEU A 20 16.00 -0.45 9.13
CA LEU A 20 16.44 -1.83 9.37
C LEU A 20 17.84 -2.09 8.77
N SER A 21 18.11 -1.55 7.58
CA SER A 21 19.40 -1.72 6.91
C SER A 21 20.54 -1.00 7.63
N LEU A 22 20.27 0.11 8.32
CA LEU A 22 21.27 0.84 9.11
C LEU A 22 21.85 -0.04 10.24
N GLY A 23 21.04 -0.87 10.89
CA GLY A 23 21.49 -1.84 11.89
C GLY A 23 22.48 -2.86 11.30
N LYS A 24 22.23 -3.34 10.08
CA LYS A 24 23.05 -4.33 9.37
C LYS A 24 24.32 -3.73 8.76
N MET A 25 24.29 -2.49 8.25
CA MET A 25 25.44 -1.81 7.64
C MET A 25 26.60 -1.53 8.63
N SER A 26 26.35 -1.56 9.92
CA SER A 26 27.40 -1.41 10.94
C SER A 26 28.40 -2.57 10.96
N SER A 27 28.19 -3.62 10.15
CA SER A 27 29.07 -4.81 10.05
C SER A 27 30.10 -4.73 8.92
N GLY A 28 30.00 -3.75 8.00
CA GLY A 28 30.92 -3.59 6.85
C GLY A 28 32.04 -2.58 7.13
N GLY A 29 33.30 -3.01 7.09
CA GLY A 29 34.46 -2.22 7.51
C GLY A 29 34.77 -0.94 6.71
N GLY A 30 34.32 -0.80 5.45
CA GLY A 30 34.70 0.34 4.60
C GLY A 30 34.07 1.69 5.00
N GLY A 31 32.83 1.67 5.48
CA GLY A 31 32.11 2.87 5.93
C GLY A 31 32.62 3.43 7.25
N ALA A 32 33.10 2.56 8.14
CA ALA A 32 33.62 2.90 9.46
C ALA A 32 34.91 3.74 9.38
N ILE A 33 35.84 3.39 8.50
CA ILE A 33 37.11 4.12 8.30
C ILE A 33 36.86 5.51 7.72
N SER A 34 35.93 5.64 6.77
CA SER A 34 35.54 6.93 6.21
C SER A 34 34.90 7.84 7.26
N LEU A 35 34.06 7.28 8.15
CA LEU A 35 33.42 8.03 9.23
C LEU A 35 34.43 8.45 10.30
N LEU A 36 35.40 7.60 10.65
CA LEU A 36 36.48 7.94 11.58
C LEU A 36 37.28 9.15 11.09
N LYS A 37 37.64 9.17 9.78
CA LYS A 37 38.35 10.30 9.17
C LYS A 37 37.55 11.60 9.13
N LYS A 38 36.23 11.50 8.90
CA LYS A 38 35.36 12.67 8.74
C LYS A 38 34.81 13.22 10.06
N SER A 39 34.62 12.38 11.08
CA SER A 39 34.05 12.79 12.38
C SER A 39 34.38 11.78 13.48
N PRO A 40 35.56 11.87 14.10
CA PRO A 40 36.03 10.92 15.11
C PRO A 40 35.11 10.85 16.35
N LEU A 41 34.56 11.99 16.79
CA LEU A 41 33.61 12.05 17.92
C LEU A 41 32.32 11.26 17.68
N ARG A 42 31.81 11.28 16.44
CA ARG A 42 30.62 10.50 16.07
C ARG A 42 30.92 9.03 15.90
N PHE A 43 32.08 8.72 15.34
CA PHE A 43 32.55 7.34 15.30
C PHE A 43 32.60 6.74 16.71
N ALA A 44 33.19 7.46 17.67
CA ALA A 44 33.23 7.05 19.06
C ALA A 44 31.82 6.85 19.65
N LYS A 45 30.89 7.77 19.39
CA LYS A 45 29.48 7.63 19.83
C LYS A 45 28.81 6.36 19.25
N ILE A 46 29.01 6.07 17.97
CA ILE A 46 28.44 4.87 17.31
C ILE A 46 29.04 3.60 17.91
N VAL A 47 30.36 3.59 18.14
CA VAL A 47 31.04 2.45 18.78
C VAL A 47 30.50 2.21 20.18
N LEU A 48 30.38 3.26 21.00
CA LEU A 48 29.81 3.18 22.34
C LEU A 48 28.37 2.68 22.32
N ALA A 49 27.53 3.21 21.41
CA ALA A 49 26.16 2.74 21.23
C ALA A 49 26.14 1.24 20.85
N LYS A 50 27.00 0.82 19.93
CA LYS A 50 27.11 -0.58 19.52
C LYS A 50 27.54 -1.48 20.68
N CYS A 51 28.54 -1.09 21.44
CA CYS A 51 29.00 -1.84 22.64
C CYS A 51 27.87 -1.96 23.68
N LYS A 52 27.10 -0.91 23.88
CA LYS A 52 25.91 -0.93 24.77
C LYS A 52 24.87 -1.93 24.26
N CYS A 53 24.50 -1.87 22.98
CA CYS A 53 23.52 -2.78 22.38
C CYS A 53 23.97 -4.24 22.45
N ILE A 54 25.28 -4.53 22.25
CA ILE A 54 25.83 -5.90 22.40
C ILE A 54 25.69 -6.37 23.84
N LYS A 55 25.97 -5.53 24.84
CA LYS A 55 25.77 -5.88 26.26
C LYS A 55 24.31 -6.15 26.60
N GLU A 56 23.39 -5.46 25.93
CA GLU A 56 21.93 -5.61 26.10
C GLU A 56 21.36 -6.77 25.25
N GLY A 57 22.17 -7.46 24.45
CA GLY A 57 21.75 -8.59 23.61
C GLY A 57 20.79 -8.19 22.46
N ARG A 58 20.86 -6.93 21.99
CA ARG A 58 19.98 -6.42 20.94
C ARG A 58 20.75 -5.77 19.81
N GLU A 59 20.08 -5.62 18.66
CA GLU A 59 20.62 -4.90 17.51
C GLU A 59 20.62 -3.38 17.72
N LEU A 60 21.54 -2.72 17.00
CA LEU A 60 21.66 -1.27 16.98
C LEU A 60 20.49 -0.66 16.19
N LYS A 61 19.74 0.27 16.81
CA LYS A 61 18.63 0.99 16.19
C LYS A 61 19.02 2.45 15.91
N PRO A 62 18.36 3.14 14.97
CA PRO A 62 18.59 4.55 14.70
C PRO A 62 18.54 5.44 15.94
N LYS A 63 17.65 5.20 16.89
CA LYS A 63 17.53 5.95 18.15
C LYS A 63 18.77 5.89 19.05
N ASP A 64 19.60 4.87 18.90
CA ASP A 64 20.84 4.74 19.65
C ASP A 64 21.92 5.72 19.14
N ILE A 65 21.78 6.17 17.90
CA ILE A 65 22.74 7.05 17.19
C ILE A 65 22.20 8.48 17.07
N PHE A 66 20.92 8.60 16.74
CA PHE A 66 20.26 9.88 16.42
C PHE A 66 19.19 10.21 17.46
N LYS A 67 19.05 11.50 17.77
CA LYS A 67 17.95 12.02 18.58
C LYS A 67 17.19 13.02 17.72
N LEU A 68 16.12 12.55 17.08
CA LEU A 68 15.30 13.43 16.27
C LEU A 68 14.52 14.43 17.13
N LYS A 69 14.39 15.65 16.63
CA LYS A 69 13.50 16.71 17.14
C LYS A 69 12.17 16.69 16.42
N GLY A 70 12.15 16.27 15.16
CA GLY A 70 10.94 16.11 14.35
C GLY A 70 11.09 14.95 13.37
N PHE A 71 9.99 14.22 13.22
CA PHE A 71 9.92 13.06 12.33
C PHE A 71 8.59 13.07 11.60
N MET A 72 8.62 13.13 10.28
CA MET A 72 7.44 13.14 9.43
C MET A 72 7.53 12.06 8.36
N VAL A 73 6.38 11.49 8.02
CA VAL A 73 6.24 10.50 6.95
C VAL A 73 5.09 10.86 6.02
N ALA A 74 5.27 10.56 4.74
CA ALA A 74 4.25 10.65 3.71
C ALA A 74 4.06 9.29 3.04
N GLY A 75 3.06 9.18 2.19
CA GLY A 75 2.75 7.99 1.39
C GLY A 75 1.55 7.23 1.91
N THR A 76 1.19 6.19 1.18
CA THR A 76 0.12 5.25 1.57
C THR A 76 0.64 4.24 2.61
N ASP A 77 -0.26 3.52 3.26
CA ASP A 77 0.09 2.46 4.23
C ASP A 77 0.93 2.91 5.43
N ASN A 78 1.06 4.21 5.70
CA ASN A 78 1.87 4.73 6.82
C ASN A 78 1.46 4.12 8.16
N ALA A 79 0.17 3.87 8.37
CA ALA A 79 -0.36 3.26 9.59
C ALA A 79 0.30 1.91 9.91
N CYS A 80 0.71 1.15 8.87
CA CYS A 80 1.38 -0.15 9.01
C CYS A 80 2.81 -0.04 9.56
N TYR A 81 3.42 1.15 9.52
CA TYR A 81 4.82 1.36 9.85
C TYR A 81 5.05 2.25 11.06
N LYS A 82 4.03 3.03 11.50
CA LYS A 82 4.20 4.05 12.55
C LYS A 82 4.73 3.50 13.86
N ASP A 83 4.21 2.37 14.33
CA ASP A 83 4.61 1.76 15.60
C ASP A 83 6.06 1.26 15.54
N ASP A 84 6.43 0.58 14.45
CA ASP A 84 7.79 0.11 14.26
C ASP A 84 8.79 1.25 14.07
N LEU A 85 8.38 2.32 13.36
CA LEU A 85 9.20 3.52 13.21
C LEU A 85 9.41 4.23 14.54
N GLU A 86 8.40 4.27 15.40
CA GLU A 86 8.53 4.81 16.76
C GLU A 86 9.51 3.96 17.58
N GLU A 87 9.43 2.65 17.49
CA GLU A 87 10.37 1.75 18.16
C GLU A 87 11.81 1.93 17.66
N LEU A 88 11.99 2.11 16.36
CA LEU A 88 13.30 2.28 15.72
C LEU A 88 13.94 3.65 16.02
N TRP A 89 13.16 4.73 16.02
CA TRP A 89 13.66 6.10 16.11
C TRP A 89 13.45 6.76 17.48
N GLY A 90 12.62 6.15 18.35
CA GLY A 90 12.29 6.70 19.70
C GLY A 90 11.35 7.90 19.65
N ILE A 91 10.75 8.18 18.50
CA ILE A 91 9.74 9.21 18.30
C ILE A 91 8.74 8.73 17.25
N ARG A 92 7.44 8.80 17.55
CA ARG A 92 6.38 8.47 16.61
C ARG A 92 6.38 9.45 15.44
N PRO A 93 6.38 9.01 14.18
CA PRO A 93 6.30 9.93 13.06
C PRO A 93 4.93 10.61 12.99
N MET A 94 4.92 11.86 12.55
CA MET A 94 3.75 12.61 12.16
C MET A 94 3.47 12.38 10.69
N GLU A 95 2.25 12.05 10.33
CA GLU A 95 1.85 11.82 8.95
C GLU A 95 1.49 13.13 8.27
N ILE A 96 1.95 13.28 7.03
CA ILE A 96 1.53 14.36 6.15
C ILE A 96 0.91 13.76 4.89
N PHE A 97 -0.08 14.45 4.35
CA PHE A 97 -0.59 14.17 3.01
C PHE A 97 0.08 15.09 2.00
N ALA A 98 0.89 14.48 1.15
CA ALA A 98 1.60 15.16 0.08
C ALA A 98 1.53 14.34 -1.20
N GLY A 99 1.24 15.00 -2.31
CA GLY A 99 1.20 14.42 -3.64
C GLY A 99 1.86 15.33 -4.65
N THR A 100 2.11 14.81 -5.85
CA THR A 100 2.71 15.59 -6.93
C THR A 100 1.80 16.76 -7.36
N GLU A 101 0.49 16.51 -7.38
CA GLU A 101 -0.52 17.44 -7.85
C GLU A 101 -0.77 18.59 -6.86
N PRO A 102 -1.05 18.29 -5.57
CA PRO A 102 -1.40 19.33 -4.60
C PRO A 102 -0.21 19.84 -3.77
N THR A 103 0.96 19.23 -3.90
CA THR A 103 2.08 19.36 -2.95
C THR A 103 1.70 18.82 -1.55
N CYS A 104 1.86 19.59 -0.48
CA CYS A 104 1.43 19.20 0.87
C CYS A 104 0.12 19.93 1.19
N ILE A 105 -0.96 19.19 1.41
CA ILE A 105 -2.29 19.75 1.68
C ILE A 105 -2.91 19.32 3.00
N GLY A 106 -2.25 18.46 3.75
CA GLY A 106 -2.76 18.00 5.03
C GLY A 106 -1.68 17.45 5.94
N THR A 107 -1.94 17.47 7.23
CA THR A 107 -1.03 16.92 8.25
C THR A 107 -1.80 16.44 9.46
N GLU A 108 -1.22 15.50 10.18
CA GLU A 108 -1.61 15.23 11.57
C GLU A 108 -1.19 16.39 12.45
N THR A 109 -1.81 16.45 13.62
CA THR A 109 -1.40 17.33 14.72
C THR A 109 -0.49 16.60 15.71
N TRP A 110 -0.25 17.22 16.87
CA TRP A 110 0.57 16.63 17.93
C TRP A 110 -0.02 15.34 18.52
N SER A 111 -1.34 15.14 18.42
CA SER A 111 -2.01 13.90 18.82
C SER A 111 -1.69 12.72 17.89
N ARG A 112 -1.22 13.01 16.67
CA ARG A 112 -0.85 12.00 15.64
C ARG A 112 -1.95 10.97 15.38
N ASN A 113 -3.17 11.46 15.34
CA ASN A 113 -4.37 10.66 15.19
C ASN A 113 -5.31 11.27 14.15
N GLY A 114 -4.99 11.08 12.88
CA GLY A 114 -5.75 11.55 11.74
C GLY A 114 -5.29 12.91 11.19
N LEU A 115 -5.64 13.14 9.94
CA LEU A 115 -5.19 14.26 9.11
C LEU A 115 -6.21 15.39 9.11
N TYR A 116 -5.70 16.61 9.06
CA TYR A 116 -6.47 17.82 8.78
C TYR A 116 -6.01 18.40 7.45
N PHE A 117 -6.93 18.66 6.55
CA PHE A 117 -6.62 19.36 5.31
C PHE A 117 -6.48 20.86 5.55
N PHE A 118 -5.49 21.50 4.94
CA PHE A 118 -5.24 22.92 5.03
C PHE A 118 -6.26 23.69 4.18
N PRO A 119 -7.18 24.47 4.78
CA PRO A 119 -8.30 25.05 4.04
C PRO A 119 -7.88 26.05 2.95
N ASP A 120 -6.66 26.61 3.04
CA ASP A 120 -6.10 27.58 2.10
C ASP A 120 -5.16 26.98 1.05
N ALA A 121 -4.89 25.67 1.11
CA ALA A 121 -4.00 25.01 0.16
C ALA A 121 -4.69 24.73 -1.17
N CYS A 122 -5.90 24.15 -1.12
CA CYS A 122 -6.71 23.77 -2.28
C CYS A 122 -8.19 24.03 -1.98
N PHE A 123 -9.00 24.04 -3.02
CA PHE A 123 -10.45 23.86 -2.89
C PHE A 123 -10.74 22.35 -2.87
N TYR A 124 -11.44 21.89 -1.82
CA TYR A 124 -11.72 20.49 -1.56
C TYR A 124 -13.17 20.15 -1.85
N GLU A 125 -13.38 19.07 -2.57
CA GLU A 125 -14.65 18.39 -2.71
C GLU A 125 -14.48 16.92 -2.31
N PHE A 126 -15.53 16.32 -1.82
CA PHE A 126 -15.53 14.94 -1.33
C PHE A 126 -16.66 14.18 -2.02
N ILE A 127 -16.33 13.08 -2.70
CA ILE A 127 -17.32 12.18 -3.30
C ILE A 127 -17.66 11.12 -2.24
N PRO A 128 -18.91 11.04 -1.74
CA PRO A 128 -19.32 9.95 -0.86
C PRO A 128 -19.08 8.57 -1.46
N SER A 129 -18.74 7.59 -0.65
CA SER A 129 -18.39 6.24 -1.13
C SER A 129 -19.48 5.59 -1.97
N ASP A 130 -20.76 5.77 -1.63
CA ASP A 130 -21.90 5.28 -2.41
C ASP A 130 -22.00 5.92 -3.80
N GLU A 131 -21.70 7.22 -3.91
CA GLU A 131 -21.65 7.94 -5.19
C GLU A 131 -20.46 7.48 -6.05
N MET A 132 -19.31 7.25 -5.42
CA MET A 132 -18.12 6.69 -6.08
C MET A 132 -18.40 5.29 -6.62
N GLU A 133 -19.07 4.43 -5.85
CA GLU A 133 -19.45 3.07 -6.26
C GLU A 133 -20.40 3.08 -7.45
N LYS A 134 -21.39 3.99 -7.50
CA LYS A 134 -22.27 4.16 -8.67
C LYS A 134 -21.47 4.53 -9.92
N ASN A 135 -20.50 5.45 -9.79
CA ASN A 135 -19.64 5.82 -10.91
C ASN A 135 -18.69 4.70 -11.34
N LEU A 136 -18.21 3.85 -10.41
CA LEU A 136 -17.42 2.67 -10.76
C LEU A 136 -18.25 1.61 -11.50
N ALA A 137 -19.54 1.49 -11.19
CA ALA A 137 -20.46 0.58 -11.87
C ALA A 137 -20.90 1.12 -13.25
N ASP A 138 -21.07 2.42 -13.38
CA ASP A 138 -21.42 3.11 -14.60
C ASP A 138 -20.57 4.37 -14.77
N SER A 139 -19.60 4.32 -15.67
CA SER A 139 -18.68 5.45 -15.94
C SER A 139 -19.37 6.71 -16.48
N SER A 140 -20.60 6.60 -16.99
CA SER A 140 -21.39 7.76 -17.43
C SER A 140 -22.05 8.50 -16.28
N TYR A 141 -22.19 7.85 -15.11
CA TYR A 141 -22.75 8.46 -13.89
C TYR A 141 -21.83 9.56 -13.37
N GLN A 142 -22.38 10.75 -13.14
CA GLN A 142 -21.64 11.86 -12.54
C GLN A 142 -21.88 11.89 -11.03
N PRO A 143 -20.88 11.52 -10.21
CA PRO A 143 -21.06 11.47 -8.78
C PRO A 143 -21.24 12.86 -8.18
N ARG A 144 -22.15 12.96 -7.22
CA ARG A 144 -22.33 14.18 -6.42
C ARG A 144 -21.12 14.36 -5.50
N THR A 145 -20.72 15.61 -5.31
CA THR A 145 -19.70 15.99 -4.32
C THR A 145 -20.33 16.77 -3.17
N VAL A 146 -19.69 16.70 -2.01
CA VAL A 146 -19.98 17.55 -0.84
C VAL A 146 -18.74 18.38 -0.48
N LEU A 147 -18.93 19.49 0.19
CA LEU A 147 -17.84 20.36 0.63
C LEU A 147 -17.34 19.93 2.02
N ILE A 148 -16.20 20.47 2.45
CA ILE A 148 -15.57 20.11 3.74
C ILE A 148 -16.44 20.38 4.97
N ASN A 149 -17.36 21.33 4.87
CA ASN A 149 -18.33 21.63 5.93
C ASN A 149 -19.62 20.80 5.86
N GLU A 150 -19.75 19.95 4.84
CA GLU A 150 -20.90 19.08 4.59
C GLU A 150 -20.58 17.59 4.82
N VAL A 151 -19.31 17.27 5.14
CA VAL A 151 -18.94 15.89 5.46
C VAL A 151 -19.54 15.45 6.77
N GLU A 152 -19.80 14.14 6.90
CA GLU A 152 -20.42 13.53 8.05
C GLU A 152 -19.44 12.59 8.76
N GLU A 153 -19.52 12.54 10.10
CA GLU A 153 -18.70 11.67 10.93
C GLU A 153 -18.99 10.19 10.61
N GLY A 154 -17.92 9.40 10.49
CA GLY A 154 -18.00 7.97 10.16
C GLY A 154 -18.09 7.67 8.68
N MET A 155 -18.47 8.63 7.83
CA MET A 155 -18.59 8.43 6.39
C MET A 155 -17.25 8.43 5.69
N SER A 156 -17.19 7.71 4.55
CA SER A 156 -16.01 7.59 3.71
C SER A 156 -16.18 8.34 2.39
N TYR A 157 -15.11 8.95 1.91
CA TYR A 157 -15.11 9.84 0.76
C TYR A 157 -13.88 9.64 -0.11
N GLU A 158 -14.04 9.79 -1.42
CA GLU A 158 -12.95 10.01 -2.35
C GLU A 158 -12.61 11.50 -2.40
N LEU A 159 -11.32 11.83 -2.32
CA LEU A 159 -10.84 13.21 -2.33
C LEU A 159 -10.77 13.77 -3.75
N VAL A 160 -11.36 14.95 -3.94
CA VAL A 160 -11.27 15.77 -5.15
C VAL A 160 -10.66 17.12 -4.80
N ILE A 161 -9.71 17.57 -5.60
CA ILE A 161 -9.01 18.83 -5.37
C ILE A 161 -9.08 19.76 -6.57
N SER A 162 -9.13 21.08 -6.30
CA SER A 162 -8.87 22.11 -7.29
C SER A 162 -7.73 22.99 -6.80
N VAL A 163 -6.61 22.98 -7.54
CA VAL A 163 -5.41 23.74 -7.20
C VAL A 163 -5.48 25.11 -7.84
N LEU A 164 -5.84 26.13 -7.06
CA LEU A 164 -6.12 27.48 -7.56
C LEU A 164 -4.86 28.37 -7.70
N LYS A 165 -3.69 27.87 -7.33
CA LYS A 165 -2.40 28.60 -7.38
C LYS A 165 -1.64 28.41 -8.72
N GLY A 166 -2.36 28.12 -9.78
CA GLY A 166 -1.81 27.75 -11.10
C GLY A 166 -1.67 26.24 -11.27
N GLY A 167 -1.80 25.77 -12.50
CA GLY A 167 -1.74 24.35 -12.84
C GLY A 167 -3.05 23.84 -13.47
N ALA A 168 -3.03 22.59 -13.91
CA ALA A 168 -4.13 21.97 -14.66
C ALA A 168 -5.13 21.20 -13.77
N PHE A 169 -4.88 21.12 -12.46
CA PHE A 169 -5.66 20.26 -11.56
C PHE A 169 -6.90 20.98 -11.05
N MET A 170 -7.96 20.95 -11.86
CA MET A 170 -9.29 21.46 -11.54
C MET A 170 -10.24 20.27 -11.39
N ARG A 171 -10.91 20.16 -10.23
CA ARG A 171 -11.76 19.02 -9.87
C ARG A 171 -11.09 17.67 -10.14
N TYR A 172 -9.80 17.61 -9.80
CA TYR A 172 -8.98 16.42 -9.99
C TYR A 172 -9.28 15.38 -8.91
N ARG A 173 -9.71 14.19 -9.33
CA ARG A 173 -9.91 13.05 -8.46
C ARG A 173 -8.56 12.44 -8.15
N VAL A 174 -8.13 12.57 -6.90
CA VAL A 174 -6.82 12.06 -6.44
C VAL A 174 -6.80 10.53 -6.43
N GLY A 175 -7.97 9.91 -6.28
CA GLY A 175 -8.13 8.47 -6.15
C GLY A 175 -7.76 7.93 -4.77
N ASP A 176 -7.76 8.80 -3.75
CA ASP A 176 -7.53 8.45 -2.36
C ASP A 176 -8.84 8.52 -1.56
N MET A 177 -9.07 7.48 -0.75
CA MET A 177 -10.23 7.37 0.11
C MET A 177 -9.90 7.76 1.54
N TYR A 178 -10.77 8.56 2.13
CA TYR A 178 -10.66 9.03 3.51
C TYR A 178 -11.95 8.80 4.28
N GLN A 179 -11.84 8.42 5.54
CA GLN A 179 -12.97 8.42 6.47
C GLN A 179 -12.93 9.68 7.32
N CYS A 180 -14.04 10.38 7.42
CA CYS A 180 -14.20 11.45 8.41
C CYS A 180 -14.31 10.84 9.80
N ILE A 181 -13.35 11.13 10.68
CA ILE A 181 -13.32 10.58 12.05
C ILE A 181 -14.22 11.39 12.98
N ASP A 182 -14.09 12.70 12.91
CA ASP A 182 -14.90 13.66 13.64
C ASP A 182 -14.92 15.03 12.92
N LEU A 183 -15.88 15.85 13.29
CA LEU A 183 -16.06 17.20 12.71
C LEU A 183 -15.31 18.29 13.48
N LYS A 184 -14.88 18.00 14.70
CA LYS A 184 -14.21 18.96 15.59
C LYS A 184 -13.39 18.19 16.63
N ASN A 185 -12.15 18.60 16.80
CA ASN A 185 -11.31 18.09 17.89
C ASN A 185 -11.34 19.10 19.06
N LYS A 186 -12.03 18.75 20.13
CA LYS A 186 -12.17 19.59 21.32
C LYS A 186 -10.86 19.71 22.11
N ASP A 187 -10.07 18.64 22.16
CA ASP A 187 -8.85 18.58 22.96
C ASP A 187 -7.77 19.54 22.43
N GLU A 188 -7.70 19.67 21.11
CA GLU A 188 -6.75 20.56 20.42
C GLU A 188 -7.40 21.88 19.95
N ASN A 189 -8.70 22.09 20.25
CA ASN A 189 -9.48 23.26 19.84
C ASN A 189 -9.48 23.49 18.32
N ILE A 190 -9.55 22.41 17.54
CA ILE A 190 -9.59 22.47 16.07
C ILE A 190 -11.03 22.30 15.60
N LYS A 191 -11.47 23.25 14.74
CA LYS A 191 -12.84 23.30 14.19
C LYS A 191 -12.92 22.78 12.74
N LEU A 192 -11.95 21.98 12.31
CA LEU A 192 -11.93 21.33 11.01
C LEU A 192 -12.24 19.84 11.17
N PRO A 193 -12.88 19.23 10.19
CA PRO A 193 -13.03 17.77 10.14
C PRO A 193 -11.68 17.07 10.12
N ARG A 194 -11.58 15.96 10.83
CA ARG A 194 -10.40 15.13 10.91
C ARG A 194 -10.64 13.85 10.10
N PHE A 195 -9.64 13.48 9.30
CA PHE A 195 -9.75 12.37 8.37
C PHE A 195 -8.71 11.30 8.66
N LYS A 196 -9.09 10.06 8.39
CA LYS A 196 -8.19 8.91 8.35
C LYS A 196 -8.07 8.44 6.91
N TYR A 197 -6.85 8.31 6.42
CA TYR A 197 -6.60 7.65 5.14
C TYR A 197 -7.03 6.18 5.22
N LEU A 198 -7.76 5.71 4.23
CA LEU A 198 -8.20 4.31 4.15
C LEU A 198 -7.33 3.52 3.16
N ASP A 199 -7.44 3.84 1.88
CA ASP A 199 -6.71 3.24 0.77
C ASP A 199 -6.95 4.05 -0.52
N ARG A 200 -6.51 3.55 -1.65
CA ARG A 200 -6.93 4.01 -2.97
C ARG A 200 -8.38 3.59 -3.26
N VAL A 201 -8.97 4.23 -4.29
CA VAL A 201 -10.25 3.76 -4.85
C VAL A 201 -10.16 2.26 -5.21
N PRO A 202 -11.26 1.49 -5.10
CA PRO A 202 -11.21 0.02 -5.14
C PRO A 202 -10.67 -0.60 -6.44
N ASN A 203 -10.63 0.14 -7.55
CA ASN A 203 -10.13 -0.34 -8.84
C ASN A 203 -8.60 -0.21 -9.01
N VAL A 204 -7.89 0.21 -7.98
CA VAL A 204 -6.42 0.32 -7.97
C VAL A 204 -5.86 -0.34 -6.71
N ILE A 205 -4.82 -1.14 -6.87
CA ILE A 205 -4.05 -1.70 -5.77
C ILE A 205 -2.75 -0.90 -5.65
N ASP A 206 -2.57 -0.25 -4.52
CA ASP A 206 -1.33 0.45 -4.17
C ASP A 206 -0.58 -0.36 -3.10
N ILE A 207 0.70 -0.63 -3.33
CA ILE A 207 1.56 -1.35 -2.39
C ILE A 207 2.65 -0.43 -1.88
N GLY A 208 2.52 -0.01 -0.64
CA GLY A 208 3.53 0.77 0.07
C GLY A 208 3.77 2.18 -0.45
N GLY A 209 2.85 2.74 -1.26
CA GLY A 209 2.98 4.05 -1.88
C GLY A 209 3.88 4.09 -3.12
N PHE A 210 4.26 2.91 -3.66
CA PHE A 210 5.15 2.80 -4.80
C PHE A 210 4.45 2.39 -6.08
N THR A 211 3.74 1.27 -6.04
CA THR A 211 3.19 0.66 -7.25
C THR A 211 1.68 0.75 -7.27
N ARG A 212 1.13 1.10 -8.43
CA ARG A 212 -0.31 1.25 -8.67
C ARG A 212 -0.76 0.22 -9.69
N ILE A 213 -1.21 -0.92 -9.19
CA ILE A 213 -1.61 -2.06 -10.02
C ILE A 213 -3.08 -1.94 -10.36
N THR A 214 -3.39 -1.99 -11.65
CA THR A 214 -4.74 -1.96 -12.21
C THR A 214 -5.05 -3.27 -12.92
N GLU A 215 -6.31 -3.49 -13.28
CA GLU A 215 -6.71 -4.62 -14.12
C GLU A 215 -5.89 -4.68 -15.42
N ASN A 216 -5.73 -3.54 -16.09
CA ASN A 216 -4.95 -3.45 -17.32
C ASN A 216 -3.46 -3.85 -17.11
N SER A 217 -2.88 -3.48 -15.97
CA SER A 217 -1.49 -3.90 -15.64
C SER A 217 -1.39 -5.42 -15.51
N ILE A 218 -2.35 -6.05 -14.84
CA ILE A 218 -2.37 -7.51 -14.66
C ILE A 218 -2.66 -8.22 -15.98
N ASP A 219 -3.61 -7.74 -16.79
CA ASP A 219 -3.90 -8.29 -18.11
C ASP A 219 -2.66 -8.27 -19.02
N GLN A 220 -1.87 -7.19 -18.98
CA GLN A 220 -0.61 -7.10 -19.71
C GLN A 220 0.42 -8.11 -19.20
N VAL A 221 0.57 -8.26 -17.89
CA VAL A 221 1.47 -9.25 -17.28
C VAL A 221 1.07 -10.66 -17.67
N VAL A 222 -0.21 -11.00 -17.58
CA VAL A 222 -0.74 -12.32 -17.98
C VAL A 222 -0.47 -12.58 -19.46
N LYS A 223 -0.77 -11.62 -20.32
CA LYS A 223 -0.54 -11.74 -21.77
C LYS A 223 0.93 -11.94 -22.11
N LEU A 224 1.83 -11.14 -21.53
CA LEU A 224 3.26 -11.21 -21.80
C LEU A 224 3.90 -12.49 -21.25
N SER A 225 3.38 -13.01 -20.14
CA SER A 225 3.90 -14.24 -19.52
C SER A 225 3.67 -15.48 -20.39
N GLY A 226 2.72 -15.45 -21.33
CA GLY A 226 2.32 -16.61 -22.14
C GLY A 226 1.64 -17.73 -21.34
N LEU A 227 1.42 -17.53 -20.05
CA LEU A 227 0.71 -18.45 -19.18
C LEU A 227 -0.77 -18.51 -19.57
N LYS A 228 -1.33 -19.73 -19.57
CA LYS A 228 -2.74 -19.96 -19.88
C LYS A 228 -3.61 -19.75 -18.65
N ILE A 229 -3.68 -18.50 -18.19
CA ILE A 229 -4.57 -18.08 -17.11
C ILE A 229 -5.91 -17.72 -17.73
N THR A 230 -6.97 -18.40 -17.30
CA THR A 230 -8.35 -18.22 -17.80
C THR A 230 -9.07 -17.12 -17.03
N ASN A 231 -8.88 -17.09 -15.71
CA ASN A 231 -9.46 -16.08 -14.83
C ASN A 231 -8.48 -15.72 -13.71
N TYR A 232 -8.65 -14.54 -13.15
CA TYR A 232 -7.92 -14.12 -11.96
C TYR A 232 -8.71 -13.10 -11.11
N ILE A 233 -8.32 -13.02 -9.85
CA ILE A 233 -8.66 -11.94 -8.94
C ILE A 233 -7.36 -11.43 -8.34
N ALA A 234 -7.27 -10.12 -8.16
CA ALA A 234 -6.17 -9.44 -7.48
C ALA A 234 -6.69 -8.70 -6.27
N LYS A 235 -6.04 -8.88 -5.14
CA LYS A 235 -6.38 -8.21 -3.89
C LYS A 235 -5.15 -7.71 -3.16
N LYS A 236 -5.25 -6.51 -2.57
CA LYS A 236 -4.30 -6.06 -1.56
C LYS A 236 -4.61 -6.75 -0.25
N GLU A 237 -3.65 -7.43 0.30
CA GLU A 237 -3.75 -8.08 1.61
C GLU A 237 -2.56 -7.71 2.49
N PHE A 238 -2.66 -8.03 3.78
CA PHE A 238 -1.62 -7.75 4.76
C PHE A 238 -1.15 -9.05 5.39
N ASN A 239 0.16 -9.20 5.52
CA ASN A 239 0.74 -10.36 6.19
C ASN A 239 0.65 -10.23 7.72
N HIS A 240 1.12 -11.26 8.47
CA HIS A 240 1.11 -11.27 9.93
C HIS A 240 1.90 -10.12 10.58
N ASN A 241 2.81 -9.48 9.85
CA ASN A 241 3.54 -8.29 10.29
C ASN A 241 2.86 -6.99 9.84
N ASN A 242 1.60 -7.07 9.41
CA ASN A 242 0.83 -5.94 8.89
C ASN A 242 1.52 -5.24 7.70
N ARG A 243 2.16 -6.03 6.79
CA ARG A 243 2.78 -5.50 5.56
C ARG A 243 1.93 -5.81 4.36
N PRO A 244 1.65 -4.83 3.50
CA PRO A 244 0.83 -5.01 2.31
C PRO A 244 1.54 -5.87 1.27
N TYR A 245 0.77 -6.72 0.59
CA TYR A 245 1.21 -7.49 -0.56
C TYR A 245 0.08 -7.67 -1.56
N LEU A 246 0.45 -7.93 -2.82
CA LEU A 246 -0.47 -8.30 -3.88
C LEU A 246 -0.76 -9.79 -3.79
N HIS A 247 -2.01 -10.17 -3.61
CA HIS A 247 -2.45 -11.55 -3.71
C HIS A 247 -3.18 -11.76 -5.03
N LEU A 248 -2.66 -12.65 -5.88
CA LEU A 248 -3.32 -13.10 -7.09
C LEU A 248 -3.92 -14.48 -6.87
N TYR A 249 -5.21 -14.59 -7.10
CA TYR A 249 -5.94 -15.85 -7.19
C TYR A 249 -6.13 -16.15 -8.67
N VAL A 250 -5.52 -17.21 -9.18
CA VAL A 250 -5.48 -17.51 -10.63
C VAL A 250 -6.09 -18.86 -10.93
N GLU A 251 -6.93 -18.91 -11.98
CA GLU A 251 -7.45 -20.13 -12.56
C GLU A 251 -6.70 -20.42 -13.86
N MET A 252 -6.14 -21.60 -13.96
CA MET A 252 -5.37 -22.02 -15.12
C MET A 252 -6.24 -22.84 -16.08
N ASP A 253 -5.94 -22.76 -17.38
CA ASP A 253 -6.56 -23.62 -18.39
C ASP A 253 -6.22 -25.11 -18.12
N PRO A 254 -7.20 -25.97 -17.85
CA PRO A 254 -6.96 -27.39 -17.55
C PRO A 254 -6.34 -28.17 -18.71
N HIS A 255 -6.48 -27.67 -19.94
CA HIS A 255 -5.96 -28.32 -21.15
C HIS A 255 -4.55 -27.83 -21.54
N ALA A 256 -3.99 -26.86 -20.84
CA ALA A 256 -2.63 -26.41 -21.09
C ALA A 256 -1.63 -27.48 -20.62
N GLN A 257 -0.81 -27.98 -21.52
CA GLN A 257 0.21 -29.03 -21.24
C GLN A 257 1.17 -28.65 -20.09
N ILE A 258 1.30 -27.35 -19.79
CA ILE A 258 2.19 -26.80 -18.78
C ILE A 258 1.54 -26.83 -17.39
N THR A 259 0.22 -26.95 -17.28
CA THR A 259 -0.55 -26.73 -16.05
C THR A 259 -0.25 -27.75 -14.95
N GLN A 260 0.11 -28.96 -15.30
CA GLN A 260 0.36 -30.04 -14.32
C GLN A 260 1.77 -30.02 -13.70
N ALA A 261 2.70 -29.26 -14.27
CA ALA A 261 4.11 -29.26 -13.87
C ALA A 261 4.60 -27.94 -13.25
N ILE A 262 3.79 -26.88 -13.25
CA ILE A 262 4.20 -25.58 -12.72
C ILE A 262 3.91 -25.51 -11.22
N SER A 263 4.97 -25.43 -10.40
CA SER A 263 4.81 -25.10 -8.99
C SER A 263 4.38 -23.64 -8.80
N ILE A 264 3.74 -23.34 -7.67
CA ILE A 264 3.33 -21.97 -7.29
C ILE A 264 4.55 -21.04 -7.31
N GLU A 265 5.72 -21.53 -6.91
CA GLU A 265 6.97 -20.76 -6.90
C GLU A 265 7.40 -20.34 -8.30
N ILE A 266 7.37 -21.25 -9.27
CA ILE A 266 7.72 -20.95 -10.67
C ILE A 266 6.72 -19.96 -11.25
N LEU A 267 5.43 -20.16 -11.03
CA LEU A 267 4.37 -19.25 -11.46
C LEU A 267 4.57 -17.84 -10.89
N ARG A 268 4.87 -17.76 -9.59
CA ARG A 268 5.16 -16.49 -8.91
C ARG A 268 6.40 -15.80 -9.48
N GLU A 269 7.49 -16.52 -9.68
CA GLU A 269 8.72 -15.97 -10.25
C GLU A 269 8.48 -15.44 -11.68
N GLN A 270 7.79 -16.20 -12.50
CA GLN A 270 7.48 -15.80 -13.87
C GLN A 270 6.61 -14.55 -13.91
N LEU A 271 5.51 -14.50 -13.18
CA LEU A 271 4.66 -13.33 -13.11
C LEU A 271 5.41 -12.12 -12.50
N SER A 272 6.24 -12.32 -11.49
CA SER A 272 7.06 -11.25 -10.89
C SER A 272 8.04 -10.63 -11.89
N ILE A 273 8.60 -11.42 -12.82
CA ILE A 273 9.46 -10.90 -13.90
C ILE A 273 8.66 -9.95 -14.80
N TYR A 274 7.47 -10.34 -15.21
CA TYR A 274 6.63 -9.52 -16.08
C TYR A 274 6.02 -8.33 -15.37
N PHE A 275 5.70 -8.43 -14.09
CA PHE A 275 5.34 -7.25 -13.29
C PHE A 275 6.43 -6.20 -13.28
N LYS A 276 7.69 -6.59 -13.12
CA LYS A 276 8.84 -5.67 -13.19
C LYS A 276 9.01 -5.04 -14.58
N TYR A 277 8.61 -5.75 -15.62
CA TYR A 277 8.68 -5.25 -16.99
C TYR A 277 7.56 -4.25 -17.31
N VAL A 278 6.35 -4.52 -16.82
CA VAL A 278 5.16 -3.68 -17.04
C VAL A 278 5.16 -2.45 -16.11
N ASP A 279 5.61 -2.64 -14.87
CA ASP A 279 5.61 -1.61 -13.83
C ASP A 279 7.02 -1.45 -13.25
N GLN A 280 7.69 -0.35 -13.59
CA GLN A 280 9.04 -0.06 -13.10
C GLN A 280 9.04 0.17 -11.59
N ASP A 281 7.99 0.75 -11.04
CA ASP A 281 7.86 1.00 -9.60
C ASP A 281 7.78 -0.32 -8.82
N TYR A 282 7.17 -1.36 -9.40
CA TYR A 282 7.20 -2.71 -8.84
C TYR A 282 8.62 -3.28 -8.73
N GLN A 283 9.49 -2.98 -9.70
CA GLN A 283 10.90 -3.37 -9.63
C GLN A 283 11.61 -2.67 -8.47
N ASP A 284 11.34 -1.39 -8.27
CA ASP A 284 11.95 -0.60 -7.20
C ASP A 284 11.42 -1.04 -5.82
N LEU A 285 10.14 -1.42 -5.71
CA LEU A 285 9.57 -2.02 -4.51
C LEU A 285 10.39 -3.22 -4.03
N LYS A 286 10.71 -4.18 -4.92
CA LYS A 286 11.52 -5.35 -4.59
C LYS A 286 12.95 -4.96 -4.18
N LYS A 287 13.59 -4.01 -4.88
CA LYS A 287 14.94 -3.52 -4.57
C LYS A 287 14.99 -2.82 -3.21
N ILE A 288 13.97 -2.02 -2.89
CA ILE A 288 13.90 -1.22 -1.66
C ILE A 288 13.48 -2.09 -0.48
N LEU A 289 12.42 -2.89 -0.65
CA LEU A 289 11.87 -3.72 0.42
C LEU A 289 12.62 -5.04 0.61
N GLY A 290 13.40 -5.48 -0.38
CA GLY A 290 14.13 -6.74 -0.37
C GLY A 290 13.24 -7.99 -0.39
N ILE A 291 11.93 -7.83 -0.58
CA ILE A 291 10.94 -8.90 -0.63
C ILE A 291 10.12 -8.82 -1.91
N ASP A 292 9.64 -9.95 -2.38
CA ASP A 292 8.66 -9.99 -3.46
C ASP A 292 7.26 -9.85 -2.83
N PRO A 293 6.54 -8.76 -3.13
CA PRO A 293 5.24 -8.52 -2.52
C PRO A 293 4.12 -9.33 -3.17
N LEU A 294 4.44 -10.31 -4.03
CA LEU A 294 3.48 -11.13 -4.76
C LEU A 294 3.25 -12.47 -4.07
N LYS A 295 2.00 -12.78 -3.76
CA LYS A 295 1.51 -14.11 -3.38
C LYS A 295 0.55 -14.63 -4.43
N ILE A 296 0.56 -15.93 -4.67
CA ILE A 296 -0.33 -16.59 -5.64
C ILE A 296 -1.07 -17.73 -4.96
N THR A 297 -2.36 -17.83 -5.24
CA THR A 297 -3.20 -18.98 -4.95
C THR A 297 -3.78 -19.49 -6.26
N ILE A 298 -3.59 -20.77 -6.55
CA ILE A 298 -4.18 -21.40 -7.73
C ILE A 298 -5.58 -21.85 -7.37
N ILE A 299 -6.54 -21.45 -8.20
CA ILE A 299 -7.95 -21.81 -8.12
C ILE A 299 -8.20 -22.99 -9.06
N LYS A 300 -8.97 -23.98 -8.62
CA LYS A 300 -9.36 -25.13 -9.45
C LYS A 300 -10.12 -24.66 -10.69
N ALA A 301 -9.83 -25.28 -11.83
CA ALA A 301 -10.50 -24.98 -13.10
C ALA A 301 -12.03 -25.15 -12.99
N GLY A 302 -12.78 -24.18 -13.52
CA GLY A 302 -14.24 -24.15 -13.50
C GLY A 302 -14.85 -23.49 -12.26
N THR A 303 -14.05 -23.12 -11.25
CA THR A 303 -14.55 -22.49 -10.01
C THR A 303 -15.18 -21.14 -10.28
N PHE A 304 -14.56 -20.30 -11.11
CA PHE A 304 -15.12 -19.00 -11.48
C PHE A 304 -16.42 -19.15 -12.28
N ALA A 305 -16.47 -20.08 -13.22
CA ALA A 305 -17.68 -20.34 -14.00
C ALA A 305 -18.84 -20.83 -13.13
N TYR A 306 -18.54 -21.66 -12.13
CA TYR A 306 -19.55 -22.12 -11.17
C TYR A 306 -20.03 -20.96 -10.28
N TYR A 307 -19.11 -20.08 -9.81
CA TYR A 307 -19.47 -18.88 -9.06
C TYR A 307 -20.42 -18.00 -9.87
N GLU A 308 -20.05 -17.64 -11.11
CA GLU A 308 -20.85 -16.80 -12.00
C GLU A 308 -22.24 -17.39 -12.30
N LYS A 309 -22.35 -18.72 -12.39
CA LYS A 309 -23.63 -19.40 -12.63
C LYS A 309 -24.58 -19.26 -11.45
N ASN A 310 -24.06 -19.20 -10.22
CA ASN A 310 -24.88 -19.17 -8.99
C ASN A 310 -25.09 -17.76 -8.45
N HIS A 311 -24.42 -16.77 -9.03
CA HIS A 311 -24.56 -15.37 -8.62
C HIS A 311 -25.08 -14.50 -9.78
N SER A 312 -25.77 -13.43 -9.48
CA SER A 312 -26.33 -12.51 -10.48
C SER A 312 -25.30 -11.58 -11.09
N HIS A 313 -24.05 -11.61 -10.61
CA HIS A 313 -22.96 -10.73 -11.04
C HIS A 313 -21.63 -11.49 -11.12
N LYS A 314 -20.71 -10.95 -11.89
CA LYS A 314 -19.32 -11.43 -11.94
C LYS A 314 -18.54 -10.86 -10.77
N ILE A 315 -17.64 -11.66 -10.22
CA ILE A 315 -16.71 -11.16 -9.20
C ILE A 315 -15.78 -10.09 -9.80
N LYS A 316 -15.57 -9.00 -9.05
CA LYS A 316 -14.65 -7.95 -9.48
C LYS A 316 -13.22 -8.48 -9.52
N LYS A 317 -12.48 -8.20 -10.58
CA LYS A 317 -11.08 -8.65 -10.70
C LYS A 317 -10.12 -7.95 -9.75
N ILE A 318 -10.40 -6.70 -9.37
CA ILE A 318 -9.52 -5.88 -8.51
C ILE A 318 -10.25 -5.60 -7.20
N ASN A 319 -9.60 -5.92 -6.10
CA ASN A 319 -10.07 -5.71 -4.73
C ASN A 319 -11.54 -6.13 -4.50
N PRO A 320 -11.97 -7.34 -4.90
CA PRO A 320 -13.31 -7.81 -4.56
C PRO A 320 -13.48 -7.89 -3.03
N PRO A 321 -14.73 -7.84 -2.53
CA PRO A 321 -15.03 -8.08 -1.12
C PRO A 321 -14.43 -9.40 -0.64
N THR A 322 -13.92 -9.42 0.60
CA THR A 322 -13.34 -10.65 1.18
C THR A 322 -14.35 -11.79 1.24
N LEU A 323 -15.63 -11.45 1.42
CA LEU A 323 -16.71 -12.43 1.44
C LEU A 323 -16.79 -13.20 0.12
N GLU A 324 -16.77 -12.51 -1.02
CA GLU A 324 -16.81 -13.14 -2.36
C GLU A 324 -15.59 -14.05 -2.61
N ILE A 325 -14.40 -13.66 -2.14
CA ILE A 325 -13.21 -14.51 -2.23
C ILE A 325 -13.37 -15.76 -1.37
N ASN A 326 -13.88 -15.62 -0.15
CA ASN A 326 -14.10 -16.76 0.74
C ASN A 326 -15.15 -17.72 0.17
N GLU A 327 -16.20 -17.21 -0.47
CA GLU A 327 -17.19 -18.03 -1.19
C GLU A 327 -16.51 -18.77 -2.36
N LEU A 328 -15.69 -18.09 -3.16
CA LEU A 328 -14.96 -18.72 -4.27
C LEU A 328 -14.04 -19.85 -3.76
N LEU A 329 -13.32 -19.62 -2.65
CA LEU A 329 -12.47 -20.64 -2.03
C LEU A 329 -13.29 -21.80 -1.45
N THR A 330 -14.45 -21.53 -0.84
CA THR A 330 -15.35 -22.56 -0.35
C THR A 330 -15.90 -23.42 -1.47
N ILE A 331 -16.25 -22.81 -2.59
CA ILE A 331 -16.67 -23.52 -3.80
C ILE A 331 -15.58 -24.49 -4.25
N GLN A 332 -14.32 -24.05 -4.32
CA GLN A 332 -13.22 -24.91 -4.77
C GLN A 332 -12.94 -26.09 -3.82
N ASP A 333 -13.23 -25.93 -2.52
CA ASP A 333 -13.01 -26.98 -1.51
C ASP A 333 -14.12 -28.02 -1.48
N GLN A 334 -15.28 -27.71 -2.06
CA GLN A 334 -16.37 -28.66 -2.24
C GLN A 334 -16.02 -29.59 -3.42
N ASP A 335 -16.14 -30.90 -3.18
CA ASP A 335 -15.94 -31.93 -4.22
C ASP A 335 -17.20 -31.98 -5.11
N TYR A 336 -17.31 -31.01 -6.02
CA TYR A 336 -18.39 -31.02 -6.99
C TYR A 336 -17.85 -31.22 -8.41
N ARG A 337 -18.57 -32.08 -9.15
CA ARG A 337 -18.36 -32.25 -10.56
C ARG A 337 -19.10 -31.15 -11.28
N VAL A 338 -18.35 -30.23 -11.93
CA VAL A 338 -18.97 -29.17 -12.72
C VAL A 338 -19.36 -29.77 -14.08
N GLU A 339 -20.66 -29.98 -14.28
CA GLU A 339 -21.20 -30.25 -15.63
C GLU A 339 -21.18 -28.95 -16.44
N MET A 340 -20.19 -28.75 -17.24
CA MET A 340 -20.11 -27.70 -18.24
C MET A 340 -20.49 -28.27 -19.61
N GLY A 341 -21.74 -28.03 -20.03
CA GLY A 341 -22.20 -28.30 -21.40
C GLY A 341 -22.00 -29.74 -21.88
N GLY A 342 -22.28 -30.75 -21.05
CA GLY A 342 -22.21 -32.17 -21.43
C GLY A 342 -20.80 -32.76 -21.50
N ARG A 343 -19.76 -32.07 -21.04
CA ARG A 343 -18.41 -32.61 -20.85
C ARG A 343 -18.06 -32.64 -19.36
N LEU A 344 -17.82 -33.84 -18.86
CA LEU A 344 -17.24 -34.05 -17.52
C LEU A 344 -15.77 -33.61 -17.59
N TYR A 345 -15.41 -32.65 -16.74
CA TYR A 345 -14.01 -32.38 -16.44
C TYR A 345 -13.64 -33.19 -15.19
N GLU A 346 -12.86 -34.24 -15.39
CA GLU A 346 -12.21 -35.02 -14.34
C GLU A 346 -10.89 -34.34 -13.91
#